data_3237463e192a719df2e4a83127ffa598
#
_entry.id   3237463e192a719df2e4a83127ffa598
#
_cell.length_a   1.000
_cell.length_b   1.000
_cell.length_c   1.000
_cell.angle_alpha   90.00
_cell.angle_beta   90.00
_cell.angle_gamma   90.00
#
_symmetry.space_group_name_H-M   'P 1'
#
loop_
_entity.id
_entity.type
_entity.pdbx_description
1 polymer ?
#
loop_
_entity_poly.entity_id
_entity_poly.type
_entity_poly.pdbx_seq_one_letter_code
_entity_poly.pdbx_strand_id
1 'polypeptide(L)'
;MKRIITKVMLSATLVLLFVSALAGCAKHPTEAEKTVTDQESERIQPEQGVKVIDMIPGTPLSTEELTGFNDVFAAQADISYFLPVNGFFTSRYDDVTELDFAEFLRYYPDDGTLEEEDVSEFEALTKDPNFHWNAGDFGKETLTVNDLPTPTHRILRTSVDETLQKYAGITTADLKNTEGVCYLSEYDAYYNFTSDFGPGLFECVGGKKDGNIVRLWSNADSDGSRELLTLQEKDGNYYIKSFQDIADGE
;
A
#
# COMPACT_ATOMS: atom_id res chain seq x y z
N MET A 1 -16.39 -43.74 -14.09
CA MET A 1 -15.61 -43.86 -15.33
C MET A 1 -16.25 -43.00 -16.41
N LYS A 2 -15.66 -41.87 -16.76
CA LYS A 2 -15.78 -41.19 -18.08
C LYS A 2 -14.77 -40.06 -18.10
N ARG A 3 -13.73 -40.28 -18.89
CA ARG A 3 -12.67 -39.29 -19.22
C ARG A 3 -13.26 -38.27 -20.19
N ILE A 4 -13.01 -37.00 -19.95
CA ILE A 4 -13.18 -35.94 -20.97
C ILE A 4 -11.84 -35.28 -21.13
N ILE A 5 -11.40 -35.30 -22.39
CA ILE A 5 -10.12 -34.86 -22.90
C ILE A 5 -10.21 -33.36 -23.20
N THR A 6 -9.27 -32.59 -22.65
CA THR A 6 -9.12 -31.17 -22.89
C THR A 6 -8.35 -30.94 -24.19
N LYS A 7 -8.90 -30.15 -25.10
CA LYS A 7 -8.23 -29.68 -26.31
C LYS A 7 -7.40 -28.44 -25.99
N VAL A 8 -6.12 -28.55 -26.24
CA VAL A 8 -5.17 -27.43 -26.30
C VAL A 8 -5.35 -26.75 -27.67
N MET A 9 -5.62 -25.46 -27.69
CA MET A 9 -5.50 -24.63 -28.91
C MET A 9 -4.24 -23.77 -28.79
N LEU A 10 -3.34 -24.13 -29.68
CA LEU A 10 -2.11 -23.40 -30.01
C LEU A 10 -2.49 -22.32 -31.00
N SER A 11 -2.19 -21.05 -30.76
CA SER A 11 -2.30 -19.99 -31.75
C SER A 11 -0.96 -19.32 -31.94
N ALA A 12 -0.53 -19.34 -33.19
CA ALA A 12 0.80 -18.93 -33.64
C ALA A 12 0.83 -17.44 -34.01
N THR A 13 1.87 -16.84 -33.61
CA THR A 13 2.76 -15.78 -34.15
C THR A 13 2.40 -15.15 -35.51
N LEU A 14 2.41 -13.81 -35.56
CA LEU A 14 2.72 -13.06 -36.75
C LEU A 14 3.69 -11.92 -36.43
N VAL A 15 4.91 -12.09 -36.91
CA VAL A 15 5.99 -11.10 -36.92
C VAL A 15 5.79 -10.22 -38.17
N LEU A 16 5.79 -8.90 -38.02
CA LEU A 16 5.93 -7.97 -39.13
C LEU A 16 7.10 -7.02 -38.86
N LEU A 17 8.17 -7.30 -39.63
CA LEU A 17 9.32 -6.42 -39.86
C LEU A 17 8.92 -5.26 -40.77
N PHE A 18 9.20 -4.02 -40.41
CA PHE A 18 9.35 -2.92 -41.36
C PHE A 18 10.72 -2.27 -41.20
N VAL A 19 11.54 -2.52 -42.17
CA VAL A 19 12.78 -1.80 -42.49
C VAL A 19 12.42 -0.71 -43.48
N SER A 20 12.81 0.54 -43.23
CA SER A 20 12.95 1.55 -44.25
C SER A 20 14.05 2.53 -43.86
N ALA A 21 15.18 2.38 -44.49
CA ALA A 21 16.22 3.40 -44.60
C ALA A 21 15.85 4.38 -45.72
N LEU A 22 16.24 5.64 -45.59
CA LEU A 22 16.85 6.42 -46.66
C LEU A 22 17.43 7.76 -46.14
N ALA A 23 18.62 7.95 -46.62
CA ALA A 23 19.56 9.03 -46.41
C ALA A 23 19.17 10.33 -47.15
N GLY A 24 19.76 11.45 -46.73
CA GLY A 24 19.74 12.69 -47.49
C GLY A 24 20.64 13.75 -46.84
N CYS A 25 21.78 13.98 -47.48
CA CYS A 25 22.79 15.01 -47.15
C CYS A 25 22.32 16.43 -47.54
N ALA A 26 22.74 17.49 -46.83
CA ALA A 26 23.74 18.46 -47.34
C ALA A 26 23.65 19.86 -46.72
N LYS A 27 24.81 20.30 -46.25
CA LYS A 27 25.45 21.66 -46.33
C LYS A 27 24.96 22.83 -45.54
N HIS A 28 25.92 23.29 -44.74
CA HIS A 28 26.25 24.63 -44.17
C HIS A 28 26.22 25.80 -45.24
N PRO A 29 26.22 27.13 -44.84
CA PRO A 29 27.12 27.71 -43.82
C PRO A 29 26.60 28.94 -43.01
N THR A 30 27.31 29.23 -41.92
CA THR A 30 27.95 30.50 -41.46
C THR A 30 27.20 31.55 -40.63
N GLU A 31 27.76 31.76 -39.43
CA GLU A 31 27.96 32.96 -38.62
C GLU A 31 26.79 33.82 -38.09
N ALA A 32 26.69 33.87 -36.75
CA ALA A 32 27.05 35.10 -35.98
C ALA A 32 26.89 34.85 -34.47
N GLU A 33 27.92 35.23 -33.79
CA GLU A 33 28.18 35.33 -32.35
C GLU A 33 27.04 36.01 -31.54
N LYS A 34 26.64 35.38 -30.40
CA LYS A 34 26.28 36.12 -29.20
C LYS A 34 26.47 35.27 -27.95
N THR A 35 27.48 35.62 -27.21
CA THR A 35 27.81 35.16 -25.84
C THR A 35 26.62 35.42 -24.90
N VAL A 36 26.01 34.36 -24.35
CA VAL A 36 25.23 34.44 -23.14
C VAL A 36 25.76 33.34 -22.22
N THR A 37 26.28 33.77 -21.11
CA THR A 37 26.81 32.96 -20.02
C THR A 37 25.62 32.25 -19.34
N ASP A 38 25.36 31.04 -19.74
CA ASP A 38 24.49 30.13 -18.96
C ASP A 38 25.36 29.48 -17.88
N GLN A 39 25.05 29.83 -16.65
CA GLN A 39 25.48 29.05 -15.50
C GLN A 39 24.84 27.66 -15.63
N GLU A 40 25.63 26.74 -16.10
CA GLU A 40 25.34 25.32 -16.07
C GLU A 40 25.24 24.90 -14.58
N SER A 41 24.00 24.78 -14.12
CA SER A 41 23.68 24.12 -12.86
C SER A 41 24.26 22.71 -12.95
N GLU A 42 25.39 22.47 -12.28
CA GLU A 42 25.94 21.13 -12.09
C GLU A 42 24.85 20.20 -11.53
N ARG A 43 24.21 19.46 -12.40
CA ARG A 43 23.52 18.25 -12.01
C ARG A 43 24.59 17.30 -11.51
N ILE A 44 24.67 17.16 -10.20
CA ILE A 44 25.42 16.08 -9.56
C ILE A 44 24.76 14.79 -10.07
N GLN A 45 25.40 14.15 -11.05
CA GLN A 45 25.06 12.79 -11.43
C GLN A 45 25.52 11.92 -10.25
N PRO A 46 24.63 11.06 -9.67
CA PRO A 46 25.07 10.12 -8.65
C PRO A 46 26.18 9.24 -9.26
N GLU A 47 27.29 9.10 -8.56
CA GLU A 47 28.35 8.17 -8.92
C GLU A 47 27.74 6.77 -9.06
N GLN A 48 27.94 6.12 -10.20
CA GLN A 48 27.45 4.79 -10.48
C GLN A 48 27.92 3.83 -9.40
N GLY A 49 27.00 3.22 -8.67
CA GLY A 49 27.24 2.07 -7.80
C GLY A 49 26.98 2.26 -6.31
N VAL A 50 26.53 3.42 -5.83
CA VAL A 50 26.13 3.58 -4.41
C VAL A 50 24.65 3.28 -4.26
N LYS A 51 24.33 2.20 -3.57
CA LYS A 51 22.94 1.86 -3.26
C LYS A 51 22.35 2.87 -2.28
N VAL A 52 21.09 3.25 -2.48
CA VAL A 52 20.38 4.19 -1.59
C VAL A 52 20.41 3.73 -0.13
N ILE A 53 20.32 2.42 0.12
CA ILE A 53 20.42 1.83 1.46
C ILE A 53 21.78 2.09 2.14
N ASP A 54 22.87 2.24 1.38
CA ASP A 54 24.19 2.56 1.93
C ASP A 54 24.24 4.00 2.47
N MET A 55 23.45 4.89 1.88
CA MET A 55 23.33 6.30 2.27
C MET A 55 22.43 6.51 3.50
N ILE A 56 21.61 5.52 3.89
CA ILE A 56 20.78 5.60 5.09
C ILE A 56 21.69 5.72 6.32
N PRO A 57 21.53 6.80 7.14
CA PRO A 57 22.38 6.99 8.31
C PRO A 57 22.08 5.97 9.41
N GLY A 58 23.08 5.72 10.24
CA GLY A 58 22.95 4.90 11.45
C GLY A 58 23.81 3.65 11.47
N THR A 59 23.72 2.91 12.56
CA THR A 59 24.42 1.64 12.77
C THR A 59 23.56 0.50 12.24
N PRO A 60 24.15 -0.43 11.45
CA PRO A 60 23.42 -1.61 11.00
C PRO A 60 22.85 -2.42 12.15
N LEU A 61 21.64 -2.92 11.97
CA LEU A 61 20.99 -3.83 12.93
C LEU A 61 21.56 -5.24 12.79
N SER A 62 21.59 -5.95 13.91
CA SER A 62 21.94 -7.37 13.95
C SER A 62 20.83 -8.24 13.39
N THR A 63 21.14 -9.48 13.04
CA THR A 63 20.16 -10.48 12.61
C THR A 63 19.08 -10.72 13.67
N GLU A 64 19.45 -10.71 14.95
CA GLU A 64 18.51 -10.90 16.05
C GLU A 64 17.51 -9.74 16.14
N GLU A 65 17.96 -8.48 15.98
CA GLU A 65 17.10 -7.30 15.96
C GLU A 65 16.15 -7.34 14.75
N LEU A 66 16.64 -7.70 13.55
CA LEU A 66 15.80 -7.85 12.35
C LEU A 66 14.75 -8.94 12.54
N THR A 67 15.11 -10.07 13.15
CA THR A 67 14.13 -11.12 13.49
C THR A 67 13.05 -10.58 14.44
N GLY A 68 13.45 -9.82 15.48
CA GLY A 68 12.50 -9.22 16.39
C GLY A 68 11.53 -8.23 15.71
N PHE A 69 11.98 -7.46 14.73
CA PHE A 69 11.09 -6.61 13.94
C PHE A 69 10.17 -7.42 13.03
N ASN A 70 10.67 -8.48 12.40
CA ASN A 70 9.85 -9.34 11.56
C ASN A 70 8.78 -10.09 12.38
N ASP A 71 9.06 -10.48 13.62
CA ASP A 71 8.07 -11.06 14.53
C ASP A 71 6.89 -10.10 14.83
N VAL A 72 7.11 -8.79 14.68
CA VAL A 72 6.10 -7.74 14.93
C VAL A 72 5.40 -7.32 13.65
N PHE A 73 6.12 -7.13 12.55
CA PHE A 73 5.64 -6.46 11.34
C PHE A 73 5.43 -7.41 10.16
N ALA A 74 6.17 -8.52 10.07
CA ALA A 74 5.97 -9.49 9.00
C ALA A 74 4.73 -10.34 9.26
N ALA A 75 3.92 -10.53 8.22
CA ALA A 75 2.85 -11.50 8.27
C ALA A 75 3.44 -12.91 8.39
N GLN A 76 3.09 -13.64 9.42
CA GLN A 76 3.45 -15.07 9.52
C GLN A 76 2.57 -15.87 8.56
N ALA A 77 3.19 -16.64 7.69
CA ALA A 77 2.60 -17.24 6.48
C ALA A 77 1.35 -18.13 6.69
N ASP A 78 1.12 -18.63 7.89
CA ASP A 78 0.05 -19.61 8.17
C ASP A 78 -1.09 -19.08 9.06
N ILE A 79 -1.04 -17.83 9.56
CA ILE A 79 -2.07 -17.35 10.50
C ILE A 79 -2.71 -16.02 10.07
N SER A 80 -2.18 -15.26 9.07
CA SER A 80 -2.27 -13.85 9.25
C SER A 80 -2.46 -12.96 8.04
N TYR A 81 -3.26 -13.39 7.11
CA TYR A 81 -3.72 -12.47 6.07
C TYR A 81 -4.56 -11.30 6.63
N PHE A 82 -4.88 -11.32 7.92
CA PHE A 82 -5.72 -10.33 8.59
C PHE A 82 -5.15 -9.88 9.95
N LEU A 83 -3.84 -9.67 10.03
CA LEU A 83 -3.29 -8.97 11.19
C LEU A 83 -3.56 -7.47 11.05
N PRO A 84 -4.01 -6.80 12.13
CA PRO A 84 -4.28 -5.36 12.10
C PRO A 84 -3.10 -4.51 11.62
N VAL A 85 -1.87 -4.96 11.87
CA VAL A 85 -0.65 -4.27 11.45
C VAL A 85 -0.49 -4.20 9.93
N ASN A 86 -1.07 -5.15 9.20
CA ASN A 86 -0.95 -5.21 7.75
C ASN A 86 -1.57 -4.00 7.05
N GLY A 87 -2.58 -3.37 7.66
CA GLY A 87 -3.18 -2.15 7.15
C GLY A 87 -2.18 -1.01 6.94
N PHE A 88 -1.10 -0.95 7.73
CA PHE A 88 -0.05 0.05 7.56
C PHE A 88 0.78 -0.12 6.28
N PHE A 89 0.72 -1.27 5.63
CA PHE A 89 1.53 -1.61 4.44
C PHE A 89 0.71 -1.65 3.15
N THR A 90 -0.55 -1.21 3.18
CA THR A 90 -1.45 -1.19 2.02
C THR A 90 -1.27 0.05 1.14
N SER A 91 -0.69 1.13 1.69
CA SER A 91 -0.44 2.39 0.99
C SER A 91 0.93 2.97 1.36
N ARG A 92 1.39 3.99 0.61
CA ARG A 92 2.64 4.69 0.88
C ARG A 92 2.34 6.06 1.48
N TYR A 93 3.12 6.47 2.49
CA TYR A 93 2.97 7.76 3.17
C TYR A 93 4.30 8.23 3.77
N ASP A 94 4.48 9.55 3.80
CA ASP A 94 5.62 10.22 4.42
C ASP A 94 5.42 10.46 5.93
N ASP A 95 4.17 10.58 6.34
CA ASP A 95 3.73 10.70 7.73
C ASP A 95 2.54 9.74 7.94
N VAL A 96 2.58 8.95 9.00
CA VAL A 96 1.56 7.96 9.30
C VAL A 96 0.15 8.56 9.46
N THR A 97 0.06 9.85 9.79
CA THR A 97 -1.23 10.56 9.81
C THR A 97 -1.84 10.78 8.42
N GLU A 98 -1.06 10.54 7.36
CA GLU A 98 -1.44 10.70 5.94
C GLU A 98 -1.71 9.36 5.25
N LEU A 99 -1.69 8.25 5.98
CA LEU A 99 -2.02 6.94 5.42
C LEU A 99 -3.40 6.98 4.75
N ASP A 100 -3.58 6.22 3.67
CA ASP A 100 -4.87 6.01 3.04
C ASP A 100 -5.73 5.12 3.94
N PHE A 101 -6.71 5.75 4.62
CA PHE A 101 -7.51 5.05 5.61
C PHE A 101 -8.48 4.04 4.98
N ALA A 102 -8.94 4.27 3.77
CA ALA A 102 -9.78 3.31 3.06
C ALA A 102 -8.98 2.04 2.70
N GLU A 103 -7.75 2.20 2.21
CA GLU A 103 -6.86 1.06 1.95
C GLU A 103 -6.40 0.38 3.26
N PHE A 104 -6.18 1.14 4.35
CA PHE A 104 -5.88 0.59 5.66
C PHE A 104 -6.97 -0.35 6.17
N LEU A 105 -8.25 0.04 6.00
CA LEU A 105 -9.41 -0.75 6.44
C LEU A 105 -9.77 -1.88 5.48
N ARG A 106 -9.30 -1.84 4.24
CA ARG A 106 -9.70 -2.77 3.18
C ARG A 106 -9.51 -4.24 3.55
N TYR A 107 -8.42 -4.55 4.24
CA TYR A 107 -8.07 -5.89 4.69
C TYR A 107 -7.94 -5.97 6.21
N TYR A 108 -8.50 -4.99 6.92
CA TYR A 108 -8.49 -4.97 8.37
C TYR A 108 -9.39 -6.10 8.90
N PRO A 109 -8.96 -6.82 9.95
CA PRO A 109 -9.81 -7.85 10.56
C PRO A 109 -11.07 -7.21 11.12
N ASP A 110 -12.21 -7.80 10.80
CA ASP A 110 -13.49 -7.30 11.27
C ASP A 110 -13.77 -7.70 12.73
N ASP A 111 -14.71 -6.97 13.33
CA ASP A 111 -15.31 -7.28 14.63
C ASP A 111 -16.66 -8.06 14.44
N GLY A 112 -16.90 -8.55 13.24
CA GLY A 112 -18.07 -9.32 12.80
C GLY A 112 -18.64 -8.80 11.49
N THR A 113 -19.45 -9.64 10.84
CA THR A 113 -20.22 -9.28 9.65
C THR A 113 -21.64 -8.91 10.01
N LEU A 114 -22.26 -8.01 9.22
CA LEU A 114 -23.71 -7.81 9.33
C LEU A 114 -24.45 -9.02 8.81
N GLU A 115 -25.46 -9.43 9.57
CA GLU A 115 -26.32 -10.56 9.27
C GLU A 115 -27.74 -10.08 8.92
N GLU A 116 -28.63 -11.01 8.55
CA GLU A 116 -30.01 -10.67 8.13
C GLU A 116 -30.82 -9.98 9.25
N GLU A 117 -30.45 -10.20 10.50
CA GLU A 117 -31.07 -9.61 11.69
C GLU A 117 -30.65 -8.15 11.95
N ASP A 118 -29.53 -7.70 11.36
CA ASP A 118 -28.98 -6.34 11.57
C ASP A 118 -29.68 -5.28 10.68
N VAL A 119 -31.01 -5.41 10.50
CA VAL A 119 -31.81 -4.60 9.57
C VAL A 119 -31.62 -3.10 9.78
N SER A 120 -31.70 -2.63 11.03
CA SER A 120 -31.62 -1.19 11.32
C SER A 120 -30.24 -0.61 11.02
N GLU A 121 -29.20 -1.38 11.30
CA GLU A 121 -27.81 -0.98 11.04
C GLU A 121 -27.54 -0.95 9.53
N PHE A 122 -27.98 -1.97 8.81
CA PHE A 122 -27.86 -2.00 7.36
C PHE A 122 -28.67 -0.89 6.67
N GLU A 123 -29.91 -0.60 7.11
CA GLU A 123 -30.68 0.52 6.61
C GLU A 123 -30.02 1.90 6.86
N ALA A 124 -29.31 2.05 7.99
CA ALA A 124 -28.52 3.25 8.26
C ALA A 124 -27.33 3.32 7.30
N LEU A 125 -26.64 2.19 7.10
CA LEU A 125 -25.49 2.08 6.22
C LEU A 125 -25.82 2.40 4.76
N THR A 126 -26.98 1.98 4.23
CA THR A 126 -27.41 2.31 2.86
C THR A 126 -27.62 3.80 2.62
N LYS A 127 -27.66 4.63 3.68
CA LYS A 127 -27.79 6.10 3.58
C LYS A 127 -26.45 6.82 3.71
N ASP A 128 -25.38 6.11 4.03
CA ASP A 128 -24.03 6.68 4.08
C ASP A 128 -23.60 7.11 2.67
N PRO A 129 -23.03 8.31 2.49
CA PRO A 129 -22.63 8.82 1.17
C PRO A 129 -21.56 7.96 0.48
N ASN A 130 -20.81 7.17 1.23
CA ASN A 130 -19.78 6.26 0.70
C ASN A 130 -20.32 4.87 0.39
N PHE A 131 -21.59 4.58 0.71
CA PHE A 131 -22.23 3.33 0.32
C PHE A 131 -22.54 3.34 -1.18
N HIS A 132 -21.93 2.44 -1.94
CA HIS A 132 -21.89 2.54 -3.39
C HIS A 132 -22.86 1.60 -4.15
N TRP A 133 -23.66 0.79 -3.46
CA TRP A 133 -24.66 -0.05 -4.11
C TRP A 133 -26.04 0.59 -4.12
N ASN A 134 -26.75 0.45 -5.24
CA ASN A 134 -28.12 0.92 -5.39
C ASN A 134 -29.07 -0.24 -5.56
N ALA A 135 -30.24 -0.19 -4.92
CA ALA A 135 -31.26 -1.23 -5.01
C ALA A 135 -31.69 -1.51 -6.46
N GLY A 136 -31.75 -0.45 -7.30
CA GLY A 136 -32.08 -0.57 -8.70
C GLY A 136 -31.13 -1.45 -9.51
N ASP A 137 -29.86 -1.51 -9.17
CA ASP A 137 -28.86 -2.35 -9.83
C ASP A 137 -29.13 -3.85 -9.60
N PHE A 138 -29.85 -4.17 -8.53
CA PHE A 138 -30.31 -5.51 -8.16
C PHE A 138 -31.77 -5.77 -8.54
N GLY A 139 -32.44 -4.82 -9.21
CA GLY A 139 -33.86 -4.93 -9.58
C GLY A 139 -34.82 -4.90 -8.37
N LYS A 140 -34.43 -4.20 -7.30
CA LYS A 140 -35.16 -4.11 -6.02
C LYS A 140 -35.54 -2.66 -5.70
N GLU A 141 -36.49 -2.49 -4.81
CA GLU A 141 -36.86 -1.19 -4.25
C GLU A 141 -35.96 -0.84 -3.05
N THR A 142 -35.58 -1.84 -2.28
CA THR A 142 -34.68 -1.74 -1.12
C THR A 142 -33.68 -2.89 -1.13
N LEU A 143 -32.48 -2.64 -0.60
CA LEU A 143 -31.48 -3.66 -0.39
C LEU A 143 -31.61 -4.29 1.00
N THR A 144 -31.22 -5.55 1.07
CA THR A 144 -30.89 -6.27 2.31
C THR A 144 -29.42 -6.65 2.30
N VAL A 145 -28.86 -7.02 3.44
CA VAL A 145 -27.46 -7.44 3.52
C VAL A 145 -27.14 -8.62 2.59
N ASN A 146 -28.12 -9.54 2.42
CA ASN A 146 -27.99 -10.71 1.55
C ASN A 146 -28.02 -10.40 0.04
N ASP A 147 -28.31 -9.17 -0.34
CA ASP A 147 -28.30 -8.75 -1.74
C ASP A 147 -26.94 -8.35 -2.22
N LEU A 148 -26.02 -8.03 -1.30
CA LEU A 148 -24.68 -7.62 -1.64
C LEU A 148 -23.84 -8.82 -2.13
N PRO A 149 -22.96 -8.60 -3.12
CA PRO A 149 -22.13 -9.68 -3.66
C PRO A 149 -20.98 -10.09 -2.71
N THR A 150 -20.75 -9.31 -1.66
CA THR A 150 -19.69 -9.49 -0.66
C THR A 150 -20.25 -9.32 0.74
N PRO A 151 -19.65 -9.94 1.75
CA PRO A 151 -20.00 -9.68 3.13
C PRO A 151 -19.84 -8.21 3.50
N THR A 152 -20.66 -7.74 4.43
CA THR A 152 -20.51 -6.40 5.03
C THR A 152 -19.79 -6.57 6.35
N HIS A 153 -18.49 -6.24 6.36
CA HIS A 153 -17.63 -6.33 7.53
C HIS A 153 -17.82 -5.10 8.41
N ARG A 154 -18.11 -5.31 9.69
CA ARG A 154 -18.16 -4.26 10.72
C ARG A 154 -16.81 -4.18 11.41
N ILE A 155 -16.25 -3.00 11.52
CA ILE A 155 -14.97 -2.72 12.17
C ILE A 155 -15.19 -1.63 13.21
N LEU A 156 -15.12 -1.97 14.48
CA LEU A 156 -15.31 -1.00 15.55
C LEU A 156 -14.20 0.05 15.55
N ARG A 157 -14.57 1.32 15.73
CA ARG A 157 -13.59 2.40 15.81
C ARG A 157 -12.58 2.16 16.96
N THR A 158 -13.03 1.60 18.07
CA THR A 158 -12.16 1.25 19.19
C THR A 158 -11.07 0.24 18.82
N SER A 159 -11.39 -0.78 18.01
CA SER A 159 -10.41 -1.78 17.53
C SER A 159 -9.36 -1.11 16.62
N VAL A 160 -9.80 -0.17 15.78
CA VAL A 160 -8.91 0.62 14.92
C VAL A 160 -8.01 1.53 15.75
N ASP A 161 -8.60 2.28 16.71
CA ASP A 161 -7.86 3.18 17.59
C ASP A 161 -6.81 2.42 18.42
N GLU A 162 -7.13 1.23 18.94
CA GLU A 162 -6.18 0.37 19.66
C GLU A 162 -5.01 -0.03 18.77
N THR A 163 -5.26 -0.36 17.50
CA THR A 163 -4.23 -0.72 16.54
C THR A 163 -3.34 0.47 16.19
N LEU A 164 -3.94 1.61 15.86
CA LEU A 164 -3.23 2.85 15.54
C LEU A 164 -2.38 3.30 16.74
N GLN A 165 -2.93 3.23 17.95
CA GLN A 165 -2.22 3.59 19.18
C GLN A 165 -1.04 2.64 19.43
N LYS A 166 -1.24 1.34 19.24
CA LYS A 166 -0.21 0.32 19.47
C LYS A 166 0.97 0.47 18.51
N TYR A 167 0.70 0.64 17.22
CA TYR A 167 1.75 0.57 16.18
C TYR A 167 2.24 1.94 15.71
N ALA A 168 1.47 3.00 15.87
CA ALA A 168 1.82 4.34 15.40
C ALA A 168 1.76 5.43 16.49
N GLY A 169 1.15 5.15 17.65
CA GLY A 169 1.00 6.11 18.74
C GLY A 169 0.00 7.23 18.44
N ILE A 170 -0.94 6.98 17.52
CA ILE A 170 -2.00 7.91 17.08
C ILE A 170 -3.37 7.24 17.23
N THR A 171 -4.43 7.97 16.92
CA THR A 171 -5.81 7.49 16.84
C THR A 171 -6.42 7.89 15.50
N THR A 172 -7.64 7.43 15.22
CA THR A 172 -8.39 7.86 14.02
C THR A 172 -8.60 9.36 13.96
N ALA A 173 -8.64 10.07 15.09
CA ALA A 173 -8.77 11.53 15.16
C ALA A 173 -7.52 12.29 14.65
N ASP A 174 -6.37 11.61 14.57
CA ASP A 174 -5.11 12.20 14.08
C ASP A 174 -4.94 12.02 12.57
N LEU A 175 -5.77 11.18 11.93
CA LEU A 175 -5.68 10.88 10.50
C LEU A 175 -6.19 12.06 9.66
N LYS A 176 -5.52 12.29 8.51
CA LYS A 176 -5.82 13.36 7.56
C LYS A 176 -6.64 12.89 6.36
N ASN A 177 -6.49 11.63 5.96
CA ASN A 177 -7.09 11.05 4.75
C ASN A 177 -8.08 9.95 5.15
N THR A 178 -9.29 10.36 5.56
CA THR A 178 -10.36 9.46 6.03
C THR A 178 -11.56 9.39 5.08
N GLU A 179 -11.45 9.95 3.88
CA GLU A 179 -12.52 9.96 2.89
C GLU A 179 -12.75 8.55 2.31
N GLY A 180 -13.95 8.34 1.78
CA GLY A 180 -14.29 7.11 1.05
C GLY A 180 -14.65 5.92 1.95
N VAL A 181 -14.71 6.10 3.27
CA VAL A 181 -15.05 5.05 4.23
C VAL A 181 -16.46 5.25 4.78
N CYS A 182 -17.28 4.21 4.76
CA CYS A 182 -18.57 4.22 5.45
C CYS A 182 -18.33 4.21 6.97
N TYR A 183 -18.97 5.15 7.69
CA TYR A 183 -18.90 5.24 9.15
C TYR A 183 -20.26 5.61 9.74
N LEU A 184 -20.76 4.76 10.62
CA LEU A 184 -21.99 5.02 11.36
C LEU A 184 -21.67 5.37 12.81
N SER A 185 -21.86 6.64 13.17
CA SER A 185 -21.56 7.15 14.52
C SER A 185 -22.46 6.54 15.61
N GLU A 186 -23.67 6.10 15.29
CA GLU A 186 -24.57 5.45 16.25
C GLU A 186 -24.10 4.05 16.65
N TYR A 187 -23.32 3.38 15.78
CA TYR A 187 -22.72 2.06 16.01
C TYR A 187 -21.24 2.16 16.35
N ASP A 188 -20.65 3.35 16.26
CA ASP A 188 -19.22 3.63 16.42
C ASP A 188 -18.34 2.68 15.60
N ALA A 189 -18.75 2.45 14.34
CA ALA A 189 -18.15 1.45 13.46
C ALA A 189 -17.94 1.95 12.04
N TYR A 190 -16.87 1.46 11.42
CA TYR A 190 -16.57 1.53 9.99
C TYR A 190 -17.09 0.27 9.30
N TYR A 191 -17.36 0.37 7.99
CA TYR A 191 -17.85 -0.75 7.19
C TYR A 191 -17.03 -0.92 5.93
N ASN A 192 -16.73 -2.18 5.63
CA ASN A 192 -15.95 -2.59 4.50
C ASN A 192 -16.65 -3.76 3.80
N PHE A 193 -16.48 -3.86 2.48
CA PHE A 193 -17.20 -4.79 1.61
C PHE A 193 -16.23 -5.63 0.76
N THR A 194 -15.04 -5.86 1.26
CA THR A 194 -13.98 -6.57 0.54
C THR A 194 -14.10 -8.06 0.74
N SER A 195 -14.03 -8.82 -0.35
CA SER A 195 -13.90 -10.29 -0.35
C SER A 195 -12.56 -10.77 -0.90
N ASP A 196 -11.67 -9.84 -1.27
CA ASP A 196 -10.36 -10.10 -1.84
C ASP A 196 -9.33 -10.48 -0.76
N PHE A 197 -8.24 -11.12 -1.21
CA PHE A 197 -7.03 -11.31 -0.44
C PHE A 197 -5.91 -10.47 -1.05
N GLY A 198 -5.21 -9.72 -0.23
CA GLY A 198 -4.09 -8.91 -0.66
C GLY A 198 -3.69 -7.89 0.40
N PRO A 199 -3.58 -8.28 1.70
CA PRO A 199 -3.12 -7.36 2.71
C PRO A 199 -1.70 -6.89 2.37
N GLY A 200 -1.37 -5.66 2.75
CA GLY A 200 0.00 -5.18 2.72
C GLY A 200 0.87 -6.09 3.58
N LEU A 201 2.01 -6.50 3.05
CA LEU A 201 3.00 -7.31 3.74
C LEU A 201 4.32 -6.56 3.76
N PHE A 202 5.00 -6.59 4.88
CA PHE A 202 6.34 -6.03 5.00
C PHE A 202 7.24 -7.00 5.75
N GLU A 203 8.34 -7.41 5.13
CA GLU A 203 9.40 -8.20 5.74
C GLU A 203 10.73 -7.49 5.56
N CYS A 204 11.40 -7.17 6.67
CA CYS A 204 12.70 -6.52 6.58
C CYS A 204 13.85 -7.54 6.41
N VAL A 205 14.75 -7.22 5.49
CA VAL A 205 16.00 -7.96 5.27
C VAL A 205 17.22 -7.18 5.73
N GLY A 206 17.04 -5.92 6.07
CA GLY A 206 18.09 -5.05 6.60
C GLY A 206 17.51 -3.85 7.32
N GLY A 207 18.34 -3.18 8.08
CA GLY A 207 17.96 -1.99 8.83
C GLY A 207 19.14 -1.29 9.44
N LYS A 208 18.94 -0.01 9.78
CA LYS A 208 19.88 0.83 10.54
C LYS A 208 19.16 1.60 11.62
N LYS A 209 19.85 1.81 12.75
CA LYS A 209 19.38 2.64 13.85
C LYS A 209 20.25 3.89 13.99
N ASP A 210 19.60 5.05 14.00
CA ASP A 210 20.23 6.36 14.21
C ASP A 210 19.49 7.11 15.33
N GLY A 211 20.10 7.13 16.50
CA GLY A 211 19.46 7.64 17.71
C GLY A 211 18.19 6.85 18.05
N ASN A 212 17.04 7.51 18.04
CA ASN A 212 15.73 6.91 18.27
C ASN A 212 14.96 6.58 16.98
N ILE A 213 15.59 6.70 15.83
CA ILE A 213 15.00 6.35 14.54
C ILE A 213 15.56 5.03 14.07
N VAL A 214 14.67 4.12 13.68
CA VAL A 214 15.01 2.86 13.03
C VAL A 214 14.44 2.88 11.61
N ARG A 215 15.26 2.49 10.64
CA ARG A 215 14.87 2.35 9.24
C ARG A 215 15.10 0.91 8.81
N LEU A 216 14.03 0.27 8.36
CA LEU A 216 13.99 -1.11 7.93
C LEU A 216 13.65 -1.15 6.45
N TRP A 217 14.26 -2.03 5.67
CA TRP A 217 13.96 -2.17 4.26
C TRP A 217 13.74 -3.62 3.85
N SER A 218 12.84 -3.79 2.86
CA SER A 218 12.52 -5.08 2.23
C SER A 218 13.61 -5.56 1.26
N ASN A 219 13.44 -6.76 0.70
CA ASN A 219 14.14 -7.17 -0.50
C ASN A 219 13.86 -6.19 -1.65
N ALA A 220 14.78 -6.11 -2.61
CA ALA A 220 14.51 -5.38 -3.83
C ALA A 220 13.47 -6.12 -4.67
N ASP A 221 12.54 -5.37 -5.22
CA ASP A 221 11.61 -5.83 -6.24
C ASP A 221 12.29 -6.00 -7.61
N SER A 222 11.53 -6.49 -8.58
CA SER A 222 12.03 -6.75 -9.93
C SER A 222 12.47 -5.49 -10.69
N ASP A 223 12.01 -4.31 -10.28
CA ASP A 223 12.39 -2.99 -10.81
C ASP A 223 13.54 -2.34 -10.01
N GLY A 224 14.05 -3.03 -8.98
CA GLY A 224 15.10 -2.52 -8.09
C GLY A 224 14.60 -1.61 -6.99
N SER A 225 13.29 -1.40 -6.83
CA SER A 225 12.74 -0.66 -5.69
C SER A 225 12.72 -1.50 -4.41
N ARG A 226 12.67 -0.84 -3.28
CA ARG A 226 12.51 -1.45 -1.95
C ARG A 226 11.52 -0.66 -1.14
N GLU A 227 10.81 -1.34 -0.28
CA GLU A 227 10.01 -0.69 0.75
C GLU A 227 10.91 -0.26 1.91
N LEU A 228 10.68 0.93 2.41
CA LEU A 228 11.38 1.52 3.56
C LEU A 228 10.36 1.86 4.66
N LEU A 229 10.43 1.14 5.76
CA LEU A 229 9.66 1.42 6.97
C LEU A 229 10.52 2.23 7.93
N THR A 230 10.03 3.42 8.33
CA THR A 230 10.68 4.25 9.36
C THR A 230 9.90 4.15 10.66
N LEU A 231 10.59 3.82 11.72
CA LEU A 231 10.07 3.72 13.08
C LEU A 231 10.73 4.76 13.99
N GLN A 232 9.98 5.22 14.97
CA GLN A 232 10.49 6.01 16.08
C GLN A 232 10.41 5.21 17.37
N GLU A 233 11.54 5.04 18.04
CA GLU A 233 11.60 4.48 19.40
C GLU A 233 11.20 5.55 20.41
N LYS A 234 10.27 5.21 21.27
CA LYS A 234 9.85 6.02 22.42
C LYS A 234 9.42 5.12 23.57
N ASP A 235 10.00 5.33 24.75
CA ASP A 235 9.69 4.58 25.98
C ASP A 235 9.78 3.05 25.80
N GLY A 236 10.75 2.59 24.98
CA GLY A 236 10.98 1.17 24.68
C GLY A 236 10.02 0.55 23.68
N ASN A 237 9.14 1.34 23.08
CA ASN A 237 8.24 0.94 22.00
C ASN A 237 8.69 1.54 20.66
N TYR A 238 8.34 0.87 19.55
CA TYR A 238 8.60 1.36 18.19
C TYR A 238 7.28 1.75 17.54
N TYR A 239 7.21 2.99 17.03
CA TYR A 239 6.04 3.55 16.40
C TYR A 239 6.32 3.84 14.93
N ILE A 240 5.46 3.36 14.05
CA ILE A 240 5.50 3.62 12.61
C ILE A 240 5.37 5.12 12.35
N LYS A 241 6.25 5.66 11.51
CA LYS A 241 6.26 7.08 11.12
C LYS A 241 6.03 7.27 9.64
N SER A 242 6.67 6.45 8.79
CA SER A 242 6.49 6.50 7.35
C SER A 242 6.68 5.11 6.73
N PHE A 243 6.06 4.92 5.58
CA PHE A 243 6.24 3.73 4.74
C PHE A 243 6.31 4.17 3.28
N GLN A 244 7.45 3.95 2.63
CA GLN A 244 7.80 4.54 1.34
C GLN A 244 8.46 3.51 0.43
N ASP A 245 8.43 3.77 -0.88
CA ASP A 245 9.31 3.08 -1.82
C ASP A 245 10.58 3.89 -2.02
N ILE A 246 11.72 3.22 -2.02
CA ILE A 246 13.02 3.80 -2.34
C ILE A 246 13.62 3.07 -3.54
N ALA A 247 14.14 3.81 -4.52
CA ALA A 247 14.89 3.23 -5.61
C ALA A 247 16.27 2.78 -5.09
N ASP A 248 16.60 1.50 -5.22
CA ASP A 248 17.96 1.01 -5.03
C ASP A 248 18.68 1.34 -6.35
N GLY A 249 19.39 2.46 -6.41
CA GLY A 249 20.03 2.96 -7.63
C GLY A 249 20.86 1.87 -8.32
N GLU A 250 20.78 1.85 -9.68
CA GLU A 250 21.60 0.98 -10.54
C GLU A 250 23.11 1.21 -10.36
#